data_5ae2ef8e40b3d119ab75c267af30e948
#
_entry.id   5ae2ef8e40b3d119ab75c267af30e948
#
_cell.length_a   1.000
_cell.length_b   1.000
_cell.length_c   1.000
_cell.angle_alpha   90.00
_cell.angle_beta   90.00
_cell.angle_gamma   90.00
#
_symmetry.space_group_name_H-M   'P 1'
#
loop_
_entity.id
_entity.type
_entity.pdbx_description
1 polymer ?
#
loop_
_entity_poly.entity_id
_entity_poly.type
_entity_poly.pdbx_seq_one_letter_code
_entity_poly.pdbx_strand_id
1 'polypeptide(L)'
;MNAARYFLRYYSPSQLHKIYTDKIRFQATVGMDRIVPRKFETNLDGNIELVSRKVLSGKYKFTRYRQVLISKGRGKEPRVISIPTIRDKLALSAYHRFLQSTFADVIDESLLHTVVGNITQAVLLGNYCGFVKIDITKFYSSINHELLLKKVRRKVRKKEAIKFLMDAITTDTIDSTGSAPDFKKNIRGVPEGLSISNILANIYLSDFKNKVCDNYDVSFYRYVDDILILCNPSEAESIKLFCIQTLKLDFDLEVNETKTISGETENGVPFLGYIFFRNRISIRPSAEEKIEKSIEELFRLRKKMKISEQLFIWKLNLRIAGCILDSKKYGWMFYYSQMTDLKILFHLDWLVEHFFRRYGFEKPKGLKKFVRVYHEITKNVSSSKYLINADKYSNEEKLKILSNIYGQSNFNREDQNLIAILFNATMFKEVQRLEYDIQNFS
;
A
#
# COMPACT_ATOMS: atom_id res chain seq x y z
N MET A 1 -6.88 -8.09 -27.28
CA MET A 1 -8.25 -8.63 -27.00
C MET A 1 -9.16 -7.42 -26.72
N ASN A 2 -10.44 -7.42 -27.17
CA ASN A 2 -11.36 -6.28 -26.97
C ASN A 2 -11.81 -6.20 -25.49
N ALA A 3 -12.04 -5.00 -24.97
CA ALA A 3 -12.50 -4.75 -23.58
C ALA A 3 -13.77 -5.56 -23.22
N ALA A 4 -14.72 -5.73 -24.15
CA ALA A 4 -15.92 -6.53 -23.90
C ALA A 4 -15.60 -8.02 -23.61
N ARG A 5 -14.59 -8.59 -24.28
CA ARG A 5 -14.13 -9.98 -24.03
C ARG A 5 -13.42 -10.11 -22.69
N TYR A 6 -12.63 -9.12 -22.29
CA TYR A 6 -12.02 -9.11 -20.96
C TYR A 6 -13.08 -9.04 -19.86
N PHE A 7 -14.11 -8.19 -20.02
CA PHE A 7 -15.20 -8.09 -19.07
C PHE A 7 -15.94 -9.42 -18.88
N LEU A 8 -16.32 -10.09 -19.96
CA LEU A 8 -16.95 -11.42 -19.91
C LEU A 8 -16.03 -12.45 -19.24
N ARG A 9 -14.75 -12.47 -19.61
CA ARG A 9 -13.76 -13.40 -19.07
C ARG A 9 -13.61 -13.28 -17.55
N TYR A 10 -13.38 -12.05 -17.03
CA TYR A 10 -13.10 -11.88 -15.61
C TYR A 10 -14.34 -12.05 -14.72
N TYR A 11 -15.53 -11.97 -15.28
CA TYR A 11 -16.77 -12.30 -14.56
C TYR A 11 -17.29 -13.70 -14.84
N SER A 12 -16.55 -14.58 -15.53
CA SER A 12 -16.89 -16.00 -15.59
C SER A 12 -16.78 -16.64 -14.21
N PRO A 13 -17.63 -17.63 -13.86
CA PRO A 13 -17.58 -18.30 -12.55
C PRO A 13 -16.19 -18.85 -12.20
N SER A 14 -15.50 -19.47 -13.16
CA SER A 14 -14.14 -20.00 -12.95
C SER A 14 -13.11 -18.93 -12.55
N GLN A 15 -13.16 -17.74 -13.18
CA GLN A 15 -12.27 -16.64 -12.84
C GLN A 15 -12.62 -16.00 -11.49
N LEU A 16 -13.89 -15.87 -11.17
CA LEU A 16 -14.33 -15.40 -9.87
C LEU A 16 -13.91 -16.36 -8.75
N HIS A 17 -14.04 -17.68 -8.98
CA HIS A 17 -13.56 -18.68 -8.05
C HIS A 17 -12.06 -18.55 -7.80
N LYS A 18 -11.26 -18.40 -8.87
CA LYS A 18 -9.83 -18.18 -8.76
C LYS A 18 -9.50 -16.90 -7.98
N ILE A 19 -10.19 -15.79 -8.24
CA ILE A 19 -9.98 -14.52 -7.51
C ILE A 19 -10.32 -14.70 -6.03
N TYR A 20 -11.38 -15.44 -5.71
CA TYR A 20 -11.76 -15.70 -4.33
C TYR A 20 -10.68 -16.50 -3.60
N THR A 21 -10.27 -17.63 -4.14
CA THR A 21 -9.26 -18.51 -3.53
C THR A 21 -7.89 -17.85 -3.38
N ASP A 22 -7.45 -17.12 -4.42
CA ASP A 22 -6.12 -16.49 -4.42
C ASP A 22 -6.03 -15.25 -3.51
N LYS A 23 -7.11 -14.49 -3.36
CA LYS A 23 -7.03 -13.15 -2.78
C LYS A 23 -8.03 -12.86 -1.67
N ILE A 24 -9.31 -13.25 -1.83
CA ILE A 24 -10.38 -12.79 -0.94
C ILE A 24 -10.48 -13.65 0.32
N ARG A 25 -10.29 -14.95 0.17
CA ARG A 25 -10.38 -15.95 1.24
C ARG A 25 -9.58 -15.57 2.51
N PHE A 26 -8.44 -14.94 2.32
CA PHE A 26 -7.51 -14.60 3.42
C PHE A 26 -7.71 -13.19 4.00
N GLN A 27 -8.71 -12.43 3.51
CA GLN A 27 -8.95 -11.07 3.98
C GLN A 27 -9.78 -11.07 5.27
N ALA A 28 -9.18 -10.61 6.37
CA ALA A 28 -9.85 -10.54 7.67
C ALA A 28 -10.88 -9.39 7.80
N THR A 29 -10.82 -8.37 6.93
CA THR A 29 -11.70 -7.20 7.03
C THR A 29 -13.08 -7.50 6.47
N VAL A 30 -14.12 -7.18 7.25
CA VAL A 30 -15.53 -7.40 6.87
C VAL A 30 -16.23 -6.07 6.56
N GLY A 31 -17.18 -6.09 5.63
CA GLY A 31 -18.02 -4.94 5.27
C GLY A 31 -19.17 -4.71 6.26
N MET A 32 -20.20 -3.98 5.81
CA MET A 32 -21.40 -3.67 6.62
C MET A 32 -22.21 -4.91 6.98
N ASP A 33 -22.22 -5.93 6.13
CA ASP A 33 -22.93 -7.19 6.35
C ASP A 33 -22.28 -8.10 7.41
N ARG A 34 -21.08 -7.74 7.87
CA ARG A 34 -20.27 -8.51 8.84
C ARG A 34 -20.02 -9.97 8.46
N ILE A 35 -20.19 -10.32 7.17
CA ILE A 35 -19.94 -11.67 6.68
C ILE A 35 -18.41 -11.88 6.60
N VAL A 36 -17.92 -12.92 7.27
CA VAL A 36 -16.53 -13.37 7.21
C VAL A 36 -16.31 -14.36 6.05
N PRO A 37 -15.07 -14.53 5.54
CA PRO A 37 -14.81 -15.45 4.43
C PRO A 37 -15.35 -16.86 4.65
N ARG A 38 -15.17 -17.44 5.83
CA ARG A 38 -15.68 -18.78 6.17
C ARG A 38 -17.20 -18.89 6.02
N LYS A 39 -17.96 -17.86 6.40
CA LYS A 39 -19.43 -17.84 6.19
C LYS A 39 -19.79 -17.65 4.72
N PHE A 40 -19.01 -16.91 3.95
CA PHE A 40 -19.21 -16.76 2.52
C PHE A 40 -18.97 -18.08 1.76
N GLU A 41 -18.03 -18.90 2.23
CA GLU A 41 -17.68 -20.21 1.66
C GLU A 41 -18.79 -21.26 1.80
N THR A 42 -19.70 -21.14 2.78
CA THR A 42 -20.79 -22.13 2.94
C THR A 42 -21.70 -22.22 1.71
N ASN A 43 -21.75 -21.20 0.86
CA ASN A 43 -22.45 -21.19 -0.42
C ASN A 43 -21.63 -20.49 -1.49
N LEU A 44 -20.38 -20.91 -1.66
CA LEU A 44 -19.42 -20.22 -2.53
C LEU A 44 -19.87 -20.18 -3.99
N ASP A 45 -20.27 -21.32 -4.54
CA ASP A 45 -20.67 -21.44 -5.95
C ASP A 45 -21.92 -20.60 -6.24
N GLY A 46 -22.93 -20.67 -5.41
CA GLY A 46 -24.14 -19.84 -5.54
C GLY A 46 -23.85 -18.34 -5.44
N ASN A 47 -22.92 -17.93 -4.55
CA ASN A 47 -22.49 -16.55 -4.43
C ASN A 47 -21.72 -16.08 -5.68
N ILE A 48 -20.85 -16.92 -6.22
CA ILE A 48 -20.08 -16.65 -7.44
C ILE A 48 -21.01 -16.50 -8.65
N GLU A 49 -21.92 -17.43 -8.85
CA GLU A 49 -22.90 -17.38 -9.94
C GLU A 49 -23.78 -16.14 -9.85
N LEU A 50 -24.21 -15.77 -8.63
CA LEU A 50 -24.99 -14.56 -8.39
C LEU A 50 -24.22 -13.30 -8.79
N VAL A 51 -22.94 -13.19 -8.40
CA VAL A 51 -22.07 -12.06 -8.79
C VAL A 51 -21.92 -12.01 -10.29
N SER A 52 -21.54 -13.13 -10.93
CA SER A 52 -21.38 -13.23 -12.38
C SER A 52 -22.63 -12.75 -13.12
N ARG A 53 -23.77 -13.37 -12.84
CA ARG A 53 -25.06 -13.09 -13.50
C ARG A 53 -25.49 -11.62 -13.31
N LYS A 54 -25.40 -11.09 -12.08
CA LYS A 54 -25.84 -9.71 -11.78
C LYS A 54 -24.94 -8.67 -12.42
N VAL A 55 -23.62 -8.88 -12.45
CA VAL A 55 -22.69 -7.93 -13.08
C VAL A 55 -22.86 -7.95 -14.60
N LEU A 56 -22.88 -9.15 -15.21
CA LEU A 56 -23.00 -9.27 -16.66
C LEU A 56 -24.34 -8.78 -17.20
N SER A 57 -25.41 -8.82 -16.39
CA SER A 57 -26.73 -8.27 -16.75
C SER A 57 -26.90 -6.78 -16.38
N GLY A 58 -25.90 -6.12 -15.80
CA GLY A 58 -25.99 -4.71 -15.35
C GLY A 58 -26.94 -4.46 -14.17
N LYS A 59 -27.33 -5.55 -13.46
CA LYS A 59 -28.24 -5.50 -12.29
C LYS A 59 -27.53 -5.60 -10.95
N TYR A 60 -26.19 -5.52 -10.94
CA TYR A 60 -25.43 -5.55 -9.71
C TYR A 60 -25.69 -4.29 -8.88
N LYS A 61 -25.84 -4.47 -7.57
CA LYS A 61 -25.98 -3.37 -6.60
C LYS A 61 -24.96 -3.55 -5.49
N PHE A 62 -24.18 -2.51 -5.22
CA PHE A 62 -23.24 -2.47 -4.12
C PHE A 62 -23.97 -2.29 -2.79
N THR A 63 -23.40 -2.87 -1.75
CA THR A 63 -23.74 -2.54 -0.36
C THR A 63 -22.93 -1.30 0.04
N ARG A 64 -23.51 -0.41 0.85
CA ARG A 64 -22.79 0.73 1.43
C ARG A 64 -21.46 0.27 2.03
N TYR A 65 -20.41 1.05 1.82
CA TYR A 65 -19.09 0.70 2.35
C TYR A 65 -18.99 1.03 3.83
N ARG A 66 -18.32 0.17 4.59
CA ARG A 66 -18.05 0.41 6.00
C ARG A 66 -16.85 1.35 6.14
N GLN A 67 -17.04 2.43 6.91
CA GLN A 67 -15.99 3.39 7.20
C GLN A 67 -14.96 2.81 8.18
N VAL A 68 -13.69 3.03 7.90
CA VAL A 68 -12.57 2.89 8.83
C VAL A 68 -11.76 4.17 8.78
N LEU A 69 -11.51 4.76 9.95
CA LEU A 69 -10.71 5.98 10.07
C LEU A 69 -9.27 5.62 10.41
N ILE A 70 -8.33 6.12 9.61
CA ILE A 70 -6.88 5.99 9.88
C ILE A 70 -6.35 7.37 10.26
N SER A 71 -5.79 7.49 11.47
CA SER A 71 -5.22 8.73 11.96
C SER A 71 -4.00 9.16 11.13
N LYS A 72 -3.94 10.43 10.75
CA LYS A 72 -2.78 11.07 10.11
C LYS A 72 -1.89 11.84 11.11
N GLY A 73 -2.13 11.68 12.41
CA GLY A 73 -1.47 12.39 13.48
C GLY A 73 -2.32 13.50 14.09
N ARG A 74 -1.79 14.13 15.15
CA ARG A 74 -2.51 15.15 15.92
C ARG A 74 -2.83 16.38 15.04
N GLY A 75 -4.08 16.85 15.08
CA GLY A 75 -4.54 18.03 14.35
C GLY A 75 -4.77 17.85 12.85
N LYS A 76 -4.66 16.62 12.31
CA LYS A 76 -4.98 16.32 10.90
C LYS A 76 -6.26 15.52 10.79
N GLU A 77 -7.07 15.81 9.76
CA GLU A 77 -8.25 14.99 9.44
C GLU A 77 -7.84 13.53 9.18
N PRO A 78 -8.56 12.56 9.78
CA PRO A 78 -8.26 11.15 9.55
C PRO A 78 -8.53 10.77 8.08
N ARG A 79 -7.80 9.78 7.59
CA ARG A 79 -8.05 9.19 6.29
C ARG A 79 -9.26 8.25 6.38
N VAL A 80 -10.23 8.44 5.49
CA VAL A 80 -11.43 7.60 5.41
C VAL A 80 -11.16 6.44 4.46
N ILE A 81 -11.19 5.21 4.98
CA ILE A 81 -11.05 4.00 4.18
C ILE A 81 -12.40 3.30 4.06
N SER A 82 -12.78 2.98 2.85
CA SER A 82 -14.03 2.32 2.50
C SER A 82 -13.83 0.81 2.43
N ILE A 83 -14.52 0.07 3.27
CA ILE A 83 -14.42 -1.40 3.32
C ILE A 83 -15.68 -2.01 2.70
N PRO A 84 -15.59 -2.62 1.51
CA PRO A 84 -16.70 -3.32 0.88
C PRO A 84 -16.99 -4.68 1.52
N THR A 85 -18.17 -5.23 1.30
CA THR A 85 -18.52 -6.60 1.67
C THR A 85 -17.66 -7.62 0.91
N ILE A 86 -17.61 -8.87 1.36
CA ILE A 86 -16.83 -9.91 0.67
C ILE A 86 -17.29 -10.09 -0.77
N ARG A 87 -18.62 -10.08 -0.99
CA ARG A 87 -19.22 -10.13 -2.31
C ARG A 87 -18.77 -8.96 -3.19
N ASP A 88 -18.79 -7.76 -2.66
CA ASP A 88 -18.37 -6.56 -3.37
C ASP A 88 -16.86 -6.54 -3.62
N LYS A 89 -16.03 -7.03 -2.66
CA LYS A 89 -14.58 -7.21 -2.86
C LYS A 89 -14.27 -8.16 -4.02
N LEU A 90 -15.03 -9.26 -4.13
CA LEU A 90 -14.87 -10.21 -5.22
C LEU A 90 -15.20 -9.55 -6.56
N ALA A 91 -16.34 -8.86 -6.63
CA ALA A 91 -16.78 -8.15 -7.83
C ALA A 91 -15.80 -7.04 -8.23
N LEU A 92 -15.34 -6.22 -7.28
CA LEU A 92 -14.35 -5.16 -7.51
C LEU A 92 -12.98 -5.71 -7.91
N SER A 93 -12.56 -6.85 -7.35
CA SER A 93 -11.27 -7.47 -7.72
C SER A 93 -11.30 -8.03 -9.16
N ALA A 94 -12.44 -8.55 -9.62
CA ALA A 94 -12.62 -8.93 -11.01
C ALA A 94 -12.61 -7.71 -11.94
N TYR A 95 -13.24 -6.60 -11.51
CA TYR A 95 -13.24 -5.35 -12.27
C TYR A 95 -11.84 -4.73 -12.34
N HIS A 96 -11.06 -4.82 -11.27
CA HIS A 96 -9.66 -4.39 -11.28
C HIS A 96 -8.86 -5.15 -12.34
N ARG A 97 -8.93 -6.48 -12.39
CA ARG A 97 -8.24 -7.29 -13.42
C ARG A 97 -8.72 -6.93 -14.84
N PHE A 98 -10.01 -6.64 -14.99
CA PHE A 98 -10.58 -6.17 -16.25
C PHE A 98 -9.97 -4.83 -16.68
N LEU A 99 -9.91 -3.83 -15.80
CA LEU A 99 -9.29 -2.54 -16.09
C LEU A 99 -7.80 -2.68 -16.38
N GLN A 100 -7.08 -3.47 -15.58
CA GLN A 100 -5.64 -3.75 -15.75
C GLN A 100 -5.34 -4.31 -17.15
N SER A 101 -6.11 -5.30 -17.60
CA SER A 101 -5.95 -5.85 -18.96
C SER A 101 -6.39 -4.89 -20.07
N THR A 102 -7.34 -4.00 -19.80
CA THR A 102 -7.87 -3.07 -20.80
C THR A 102 -6.97 -1.84 -20.98
N PHE A 103 -6.33 -1.39 -19.90
CA PHE A 103 -5.50 -0.18 -19.85
C PHE A 103 -4.02 -0.47 -19.63
N ALA A 104 -3.54 -1.69 -19.95
CA ALA A 104 -2.18 -2.13 -19.73
C ALA A 104 -1.10 -1.23 -20.36
N ASP A 105 -1.41 -0.53 -21.43
CA ASP A 105 -0.54 0.44 -22.12
C ASP A 105 -0.52 1.84 -21.48
N VAL A 106 -1.44 2.10 -20.56
CA VAL A 106 -1.65 3.42 -19.94
C VAL A 106 -1.25 3.41 -18.47
N ILE A 107 -1.34 2.23 -17.85
CA ILE A 107 -1.12 2.07 -16.41
C ILE A 107 0.36 1.83 -16.18
N ASP A 108 0.97 2.72 -15.40
CA ASP A 108 2.31 2.46 -14.84
C ASP A 108 2.14 1.61 -13.57
N GLU A 109 2.49 0.33 -13.67
CA GLU A 109 2.53 -0.62 -12.56
C GLU A 109 3.92 -0.74 -11.92
N SER A 110 4.78 0.25 -12.15
CA SER A 110 6.13 0.25 -11.57
C SER A 110 6.04 0.09 -10.07
N LEU A 111 6.75 -0.91 -9.57
CA LEU A 111 6.87 -1.10 -8.13
C LEU A 111 7.61 0.09 -7.53
N LEU A 112 7.30 0.43 -6.29
CA LEU A 112 7.96 1.53 -5.57
C LEU A 112 9.48 1.43 -5.66
N HIS A 113 10.05 0.24 -5.48
CA HIS A 113 11.49 0.01 -5.63
C HIS A 113 12.04 0.36 -7.02
N THR A 114 11.29 0.11 -8.08
CA THR A 114 11.68 0.47 -9.45
C THR A 114 11.68 1.98 -9.62
N VAL A 115 10.64 2.66 -9.11
CA VAL A 115 10.55 4.13 -9.16
C VAL A 115 11.72 4.76 -8.39
N VAL A 116 11.98 4.32 -7.16
CA VAL A 116 13.10 4.80 -6.34
C VAL A 116 14.44 4.53 -7.04
N GLY A 117 14.65 3.34 -7.61
CA GLY A 117 15.86 3.00 -8.36
C GLY A 117 16.09 3.89 -9.57
N ASN A 118 15.04 4.17 -10.34
CA ASN A 118 15.12 5.06 -11.52
C ASN A 118 15.46 6.50 -11.12
N ILE A 119 14.84 7.00 -10.04
CA ILE A 119 15.16 8.34 -9.49
C ILE A 119 16.61 8.38 -9.01
N THR A 120 17.04 7.34 -8.30
CA THR A 120 18.43 7.20 -7.84
C THR A 120 19.42 7.33 -8.98
N GLN A 121 19.20 6.58 -10.05
CA GLN A 121 20.08 6.62 -11.23
C GLN A 121 20.06 8.02 -11.86
N ALA A 122 18.90 8.62 -12.04
CA ALA A 122 18.78 9.94 -12.67
C ALA A 122 19.46 11.05 -11.87
N VAL A 123 19.33 11.03 -10.53
CA VAL A 123 19.99 12.01 -9.66
C VAL A 123 21.51 11.78 -9.61
N LEU A 124 21.98 10.51 -9.58
CA LEU A 124 23.41 10.19 -9.59
C LEU A 124 24.08 10.54 -10.92
N LEU A 125 23.39 10.35 -12.06
CA LEU A 125 23.90 10.74 -13.37
C LEU A 125 24.04 12.26 -13.52
N GLY A 126 23.27 13.03 -12.75
CA GLY A 126 23.37 14.48 -12.70
C GLY A 126 22.93 15.21 -13.95
N ASN A 127 22.12 14.58 -14.82
CA ASN A 127 21.59 15.18 -16.03
C ASN A 127 20.71 16.41 -15.75
N TYR A 128 20.03 16.39 -14.58
CA TYR A 128 19.16 17.45 -14.11
C TYR A 128 19.57 17.87 -12.70
N CYS A 129 19.81 19.16 -12.50
CA CYS A 129 20.19 19.73 -11.21
C CYS A 129 19.03 20.41 -10.48
N GLY A 130 17.88 20.53 -11.10
CA GLY A 130 16.63 21.04 -10.51
C GLY A 130 15.58 19.97 -10.34
N PHE A 131 14.60 20.25 -9.49
CA PHE A 131 13.42 19.38 -9.33
C PHE A 131 12.17 20.18 -9.04
N VAL A 132 11.03 19.59 -9.39
CA VAL A 132 9.68 20.00 -8.96
C VAL A 132 8.99 18.79 -8.35
N LYS A 133 8.50 18.95 -7.12
CA LYS A 133 7.65 17.98 -6.45
C LYS A 133 6.25 18.55 -6.31
N ILE A 134 5.23 17.77 -6.68
CA ILE A 134 3.82 18.17 -6.64
C ILE A 134 3.07 17.23 -5.70
N ASP A 135 2.27 17.83 -4.80
CA ASP A 135 1.36 17.15 -3.87
C ASP A 135 -0.08 17.56 -4.23
N ILE A 136 -0.90 16.59 -4.65
CA ILE A 136 -2.29 16.85 -5.05
C ILE A 136 -3.18 16.83 -3.80
N THR A 137 -3.95 17.88 -3.59
CA THR A 137 -4.85 17.99 -2.45
C THR A 137 -5.99 16.99 -2.52
N LYS A 138 -6.12 16.16 -1.48
CA LYS A 138 -7.23 15.18 -1.33
C LYS A 138 -7.53 14.41 -2.63
N PHE A 139 -6.50 13.90 -3.32
CA PHE A 139 -6.55 13.39 -4.69
C PHE A 139 -7.76 12.47 -4.97
N TYR A 140 -7.92 11.38 -4.22
CA TYR A 140 -9.00 10.43 -4.46
C TYR A 140 -10.39 11.05 -4.33
N SER A 141 -10.62 11.90 -3.35
CA SER A 141 -11.91 12.56 -3.13
C SER A 141 -12.16 13.71 -4.11
N SER A 142 -11.12 14.16 -4.84
CA SER A 142 -11.20 15.24 -5.82
C SER A 142 -11.40 14.77 -7.25
N ILE A 143 -11.34 13.45 -7.53
CA ILE A 143 -11.50 12.91 -8.87
C ILE A 143 -12.91 13.25 -9.41
N ASN A 144 -12.94 13.95 -10.55
CA ASN A 144 -14.18 14.29 -11.24
C ASN A 144 -14.71 13.10 -12.03
N HIS A 145 -15.95 12.67 -11.75
CA HIS A 145 -16.55 11.48 -12.37
C HIS A 145 -16.73 11.61 -13.89
N GLU A 146 -17.07 12.80 -14.39
CA GLU A 146 -17.27 13.00 -15.84
C GLU A 146 -15.95 12.89 -16.60
N LEU A 147 -14.88 13.51 -16.08
CA LEU A 147 -13.55 13.41 -16.67
C LEU A 147 -13.03 11.98 -16.61
N LEU A 148 -13.22 11.30 -15.48
CA LEU A 148 -12.86 9.87 -15.35
C LEU A 148 -13.60 9.03 -16.38
N LEU A 149 -14.90 9.19 -16.50
CA LEU A 149 -15.71 8.45 -17.47
C LEU A 149 -15.31 8.72 -18.91
N LYS A 150 -15.01 9.99 -19.25
CA LYS A 150 -14.50 10.35 -20.58
C LYS A 150 -13.25 9.55 -20.93
N LYS A 151 -12.30 9.38 -19.97
CA LYS A 151 -11.09 8.59 -20.17
C LYS A 151 -11.38 7.09 -20.24
N VAL A 152 -12.22 6.56 -19.34
CA VAL A 152 -12.58 5.13 -19.34
C VAL A 152 -13.31 4.76 -20.65
N ARG A 153 -14.20 5.61 -21.15
CA ARG A 153 -14.98 5.38 -22.38
C ARG A 153 -14.12 5.34 -23.66
N ARG A 154 -12.89 5.83 -23.62
CA ARG A 154 -11.95 5.67 -24.75
C ARG A 154 -11.73 4.20 -25.13
N LYS A 155 -11.74 3.30 -24.13
CA LYS A 155 -11.51 1.84 -24.32
C LYS A 155 -12.70 0.97 -23.92
N VAL A 156 -13.53 1.40 -22.98
CA VAL A 156 -14.66 0.65 -22.44
C VAL A 156 -15.97 1.24 -22.95
N ARG A 157 -16.66 0.52 -23.87
CA ARG A 157 -17.93 0.94 -24.42
C ARG A 157 -19.13 0.14 -23.91
N LYS A 158 -18.86 -0.99 -23.20
CA LYS A 158 -19.91 -1.87 -22.68
C LYS A 158 -20.67 -1.18 -21.55
N LYS A 159 -22.00 -1.01 -21.74
CA LYS A 159 -22.88 -0.26 -20.83
C LYS A 159 -22.88 -0.83 -19.41
N GLU A 160 -22.89 -2.15 -19.27
CA GLU A 160 -22.88 -2.83 -17.98
C GLU A 160 -21.57 -2.59 -17.20
N ALA A 161 -20.43 -2.53 -17.91
CA ALA A 161 -19.14 -2.23 -17.30
C ALA A 161 -19.07 -0.79 -16.81
N ILE A 162 -19.56 0.17 -17.61
CA ILE A 162 -19.62 1.59 -17.22
C ILE A 162 -20.57 1.79 -16.03
N LYS A 163 -21.75 1.13 -16.07
CA LYS A 163 -22.72 1.20 -14.97
C LYS A 163 -22.11 0.64 -13.68
N PHE A 164 -21.44 -0.52 -13.75
CA PHE A 164 -20.77 -1.11 -12.60
C PHE A 164 -19.74 -0.17 -11.98
N LEU A 165 -18.93 0.49 -12.81
CA LEU A 165 -17.97 1.49 -12.34
C LEU A 165 -18.66 2.64 -11.62
N MET A 166 -19.70 3.21 -12.23
CA MET A 166 -20.43 4.33 -11.62
C MET A 166 -21.09 3.93 -10.32
N ASP A 167 -21.73 2.78 -10.27
CA ASP A 167 -22.35 2.28 -9.06
C ASP A 167 -21.30 2.04 -7.95
N ALA A 168 -20.07 1.60 -8.29
CA ALA A 168 -18.99 1.42 -7.33
C ALA A 168 -18.49 2.73 -6.73
N ILE A 169 -18.24 3.76 -7.56
CA ILE A 169 -17.65 5.02 -7.07
C ILE A 169 -18.68 5.98 -6.45
N THR A 170 -19.95 5.84 -6.81
CA THR A 170 -21.06 6.64 -6.22
C THR A 170 -21.64 6.04 -4.96
N THR A 171 -21.32 4.79 -4.62
CA THR A 171 -21.74 4.15 -3.37
C THR A 171 -21.09 4.85 -2.18
N ASP A 172 -21.92 5.24 -1.20
CA ASP A 172 -21.50 5.95 0.00
C ASP A 172 -20.71 5.06 0.99
N THR A 173 -19.94 5.74 1.82
CA THR A 173 -19.18 5.14 2.93
C THR A 173 -19.78 5.64 4.23
N ILE A 174 -20.24 4.72 5.06
CA ILE A 174 -20.93 5.01 6.32
C ILE A 174 -20.23 4.38 7.51
N ASP A 175 -20.48 4.90 8.69
CA ASP A 175 -19.96 4.33 9.92
C ASP A 175 -20.58 2.95 10.22
N SER A 176 -20.03 2.23 11.18
CA SER A 176 -20.47 0.88 11.53
C SER A 176 -21.79 0.84 12.32
N THR A 177 -22.32 1.99 12.75
CA THR A 177 -23.58 2.07 13.50
C THR A 177 -24.79 1.96 12.58
N GLY A 178 -24.59 2.20 11.29
CA GLY A 178 -25.64 2.09 10.27
C GLY A 178 -26.71 3.18 10.36
N SER A 179 -26.58 4.11 11.30
CA SER A 179 -27.53 5.21 11.56
C SER A 179 -27.33 6.36 10.57
N ALA A 180 -26.99 6.07 9.33
CA ALA A 180 -26.86 7.11 8.32
C ALA A 180 -28.26 7.55 7.83
N PRO A 181 -28.51 8.84 7.75
CA PRO A 181 -29.64 9.37 7.03
C PRO A 181 -29.61 8.95 5.56
N ASP A 182 -30.62 9.26 4.80
CA ASP A 182 -30.86 8.85 3.43
C ASP A 182 -29.62 8.61 2.56
N PHE A 183 -29.71 7.61 1.68
CA PHE A 183 -28.66 7.21 0.73
C PHE A 183 -28.21 8.42 -0.10
N LYS A 184 -27.04 8.96 0.21
CA LYS A 184 -26.45 10.09 -0.48
C LYS A 184 -25.39 9.60 -1.46
N LYS A 185 -25.68 9.68 -2.76
CA LYS A 185 -24.69 9.30 -3.77
C LYS A 185 -23.50 10.26 -3.75
N ASN A 186 -22.30 9.69 -3.79
CA ASN A 186 -21.12 10.49 -4.04
C ASN A 186 -21.16 11.07 -5.46
N ILE A 187 -21.13 12.39 -5.58
CA ILE A 187 -21.13 13.09 -6.88
C ILE A 187 -19.72 13.31 -7.40
N ARG A 188 -18.69 13.14 -6.56
CA ARG A 188 -17.27 13.35 -6.85
C ARG A 188 -16.44 12.42 -6.00
N GLY A 189 -15.26 12.09 -6.48
CA GLY A 189 -14.28 11.27 -5.79
C GLY A 189 -14.44 9.78 -6.00
N VAL A 190 -13.36 9.07 -5.72
CA VAL A 190 -13.29 7.61 -5.72
C VAL A 190 -13.03 7.16 -4.28
N PRO A 191 -13.89 6.30 -3.70
CA PRO A 191 -13.70 5.84 -2.32
C PRO A 191 -12.32 5.18 -2.14
N GLU A 192 -11.56 5.60 -1.14
CA GLU A 192 -10.27 5.00 -0.83
C GLU A 192 -10.44 3.62 -0.19
N GLY A 193 -9.57 2.67 -0.56
CA GLY A 193 -9.61 1.30 -0.04
C GLY A 193 -10.29 0.27 -0.92
N LEU A 194 -10.94 0.69 -2.02
CA LEU A 194 -11.42 -0.24 -3.03
C LEU A 194 -10.25 -0.76 -3.88
N SER A 195 -10.32 -2.00 -4.32
CA SER A 195 -9.27 -2.58 -5.19
C SER A 195 -9.11 -1.85 -6.52
N ILE A 196 -10.10 -1.07 -6.94
CA ILE A 196 -10.09 -0.30 -8.20
C ILE A 196 -9.57 1.12 -8.05
N SER A 197 -9.40 1.65 -6.83
CA SER A 197 -9.12 3.08 -6.62
C SER A 197 -7.81 3.52 -7.25
N ASN A 198 -6.72 2.77 -7.04
CA ASN A 198 -5.42 3.10 -7.61
C ASN A 198 -5.41 3.04 -9.14
N ILE A 199 -6.08 2.04 -9.73
CA ILE A 199 -6.11 1.92 -11.19
C ILE A 199 -6.94 3.04 -11.82
N LEU A 200 -8.03 3.47 -11.18
CA LEU A 200 -8.82 4.62 -11.63
C LEU A 200 -8.02 5.92 -11.52
N ALA A 201 -7.25 6.10 -10.45
CA ALA A 201 -6.32 7.21 -10.29
C ALA A 201 -5.25 7.25 -11.39
N ASN A 202 -4.71 6.08 -11.77
CA ASN A 202 -3.77 5.97 -12.89
C ASN A 202 -4.41 6.35 -14.23
N ILE A 203 -5.62 5.86 -14.51
CA ILE A 203 -6.37 6.21 -15.73
C ILE A 203 -6.70 7.70 -15.75
N TYR A 204 -7.06 8.27 -14.60
CA TYR A 204 -7.39 9.70 -14.49
C TYR A 204 -6.22 10.62 -14.85
N LEU A 205 -5.02 10.32 -14.38
CA LEU A 205 -3.81 11.12 -14.63
C LEU A 205 -2.98 10.61 -15.83
N SER A 206 -3.51 9.70 -16.65
CA SER A 206 -2.72 9.03 -17.70
C SER A 206 -2.06 9.97 -18.72
N ASP A 207 -2.75 11.06 -19.08
CA ASP A 207 -2.26 12.00 -20.10
C ASP A 207 -1.35 13.10 -19.50
N PHE A 208 -1.23 13.18 -18.15
CA PHE A 208 -0.50 14.27 -17.51
C PHE A 208 1.00 14.24 -17.78
N LYS A 209 1.61 13.03 -17.71
CA LYS A 209 3.04 12.87 -18.04
C LYS A 209 3.37 13.39 -19.44
N ASN A 210 2.58 12.98 -20.45
CA ASN A 210 2.82 13.40 -21.83
C ASN A 210 2.71 14.92 -21.98
N LYS A 211 1.70 15.53 -21.36
CA LYS A 211 1.54 17.01 -21.37
C LYS A 211 2.77 17.75 -20.82
N VAL A 212 3.42 17.20 -19.79
CA VAL A 212 4.64 17.79 -19.23
C VAL A 212 5.85 17.53 -20.15
N CYS A 213 6.06 16.28 -20.57
CA CYS A 213 7.21 15.89 -21.37
C CYS A 213 7.18 16.41 -22.81
N ASP A 214 6.00 16.72 -23.36
CA ASP A 214 5.86 17.33 -24.68
C ASP A 214 6.24 18.82 -24.70
N ASN A 215 6.23 19.49 -23.52
CA ASN A 215 6.53 20.92 -23.39
C ASN A 215 7.91 21.20 -22.79
N TYR A 216 8.50 20.24 -22.04
CA TYR A 216 9.76 20.42 -21.32
C TYR A 216 10.66 19.20 -21.44
N ASP A 217 11.96 19.42 -21.48
CA ASP A 217 12.96 18.35 -21.37
C ASP A 217 13.17 17.98 -19.88
N VAL A 218 12.49 16.90 -19.47
CA VAL A 218 12.43 16.50 -18.06
C VAL A 218 12.42 14.99 -17.87
N SER A 219 12.81 14.54 -16.69
CA SER A 219 12.55 13.18 -16.23
C SER A 219 11.35 13.18 -15.26
N PHE A 220 10.27 12.53 -15.67
CA PHE A 220 9.00 12.51 -14.95
C PHE A 220 8.81 11.19 -14.20
N TYR A 221 8.56 11.28 -12.87
CA TYR A 221 8.29 10.16 -11.98
C TYR A 221 6.96 10.38 -11.25
N ARG A 222 6.17 9.33 -11.14
CA ARG A 222 4.90 9.37 -10.41
C ARG A 222 4.68 8.08 -9.64
N TYR A 223 4.22 8.19 -8.42
CA TYR A 223 3.74 7.07 -7.61
C TYR A 223 2.39 7.46 -6.99
N VAL A 224 1.30 6.99 -7.59
CA VAL A 224 -0.09 7.35 -7.26
C VAL A 224 -0.36 8.85 -7.42
N ASP A 225 -0.39 9.60 -6.34
CA ASP A 225 -0.59 11.05 -6.24
C ASP A 225 0.70 11.86 -6.05
N ASP A 226 1.78 11.19 -5.63
CA ASP A 226 3.09 11.81 -5.52
C ASP A 226 3.74 11.95 -6.91
N ILE A 227 4.11 13.15 -7.30
CA ILE A 227 4.76 13.47 -8.58
C ILE A 227 6.11 14.15 -8.32
N LEU A 228 7.14 13.67 -9.02
CA LEU A 228 8.48 14.25 -9.05
C LEU A 228 8.91 14.46 -10.50
N ILE A 229 9.41 15.65 -10.79
CA ILE A 229 9.96 16.03 -12.09
C ILE A 229 11.39 16.52 -11.86
N LEU A 230 12.37 15.89 -12.51
CA LEU A 230 13.74 16.39 -12.55
C LEU A 230 13.92 17.23 -13.82
N CYS A 231 14.51 18.41 -13.69
CA CYS A 231 14.60 19.43 -14.74
C CYS A 231 15.83 20.31 -14.58
N ASN A 232 16.02 21.25 -15.47
CA ASN A 232 16.97 22.33 -15.27
C ASN A 232 16.50 23.27 -14.16
N PRO A 233 17.37 23.76 -13.29
CA PRO A 233 17.01 24.69 -12.21
C PRO A 233 16.32 25.95 -12.70
N SER A 234 16.75 26.51 -13.84
CA SER A 234 16.17 27.70 -14.46
C SER A 234 14.73 27.53 -14.92
N GLU A 235 14.29 26.29 -15.19
CA GLU A 235 12.94 25.98 -15.65
C GLU A 235 12.01 25.49 -14.52
N ALA A 236 12.55 25.17 -13.35
CA ALA A 236 11.80 24.54 -12.27
C ALA A 236 10.53 25.31 -11.88
N GLU A 237 10.58 26.63 -11.79
CA GLU A 237 9.42 27.43 -11.39
C GLU A 237 8.39 27.50 -12.52
N SER A 238 8.80 27.63 -13.80
CA SER A 238 7.89 27.62 -14.95
C SER A 238 7.19 26.25 -15.09
N ILE A 239 7.90 25.15 -14.90
CA ILE A 239 7.36 23.79 -14.90
C ILE A 239 6.33 23.63 -13.76
N LYS A 240 6.66 24.10 -12.56
CA LYS A 240 5.75 24.07 -11.41
C LYS A 240 4.44 24.77 -11.72
N LEU A 241 4.50 26.01 -12.24
CA LEU A 241 3.32 26.79 -12.61
C LEU A 241 2.52 26.11 -13.72
N PHE A 242 3.18 25.60 -14.75
CA PHE A 242 2.53 24.83 -15.82
C PHE A 242 1.79 23.61 -15.29
N CYS A 243 2.42 22.84 -14.40
CA CYS A 243 1.80 21.67 -13.79
C CYS A 243 0.57 22.03 -12.95
N ILE A 244 0.65 23.09 -12.13
CA ILE A 244 -0.47 23.59 -11.31
C ILE A 244 -1.64 23.98 -12.21
N GLN A 245 -1.38 24.76 -13.26
CA GLN A 245 -2.42 25.18 -14.20
C GLN A 245 -3.03 24.00 -14.94
N THR A 246 -2.20 23.08 -15.44
CA THR A 246 -2.66 21.88 -16.15
C THR A 246 -3.51 20.99 -15.26
N LEU A 247 -3.09 20.73 -14.01
CA LEU A 247 -3.87 19.94 -13.06
C LEU A 247 -5.22 20.58 -12.75
N LYS A 248 -5.26 21.91 -12.61
CA LYS A 248 -6.49 22.65 -12.35
C LYS A 248 -7.44 22.67 -13.56
N LEU A 249 -6.94 23.01 -14.74
CA LEU A 249 -7.79 23.24 -15.93
C LEU A 249 -8.23 21.94 -16.60
N ASP A 250 -7.30 20.97 -16.74
CA ASP A 250 -7.55 19.77 -17.54
C ASP A 250 -8.00 18.57 -16.69
N PHE A 251 -7.66 18.57 -15.39
CA PHE A 251 -7.96 17.49 -14.48
C PHE A 251 -8.87 17.87 -13.32
N ASP A 252 -9.26 19.13 -13.21
CA ASP A 252 -10.11 19.62 -12.11
C ASP A 252 -9.55 19.20 -10.73
N LEU A 253 -8.21 19.34 -10.56
CA LEU A 253 -7.48 18.99 -9.33
C LEU A 253 -6.75 20.23 -8.78
N GLU A 254 -6.73 20.32 -7.46
CA GLU A 254 -5.97 21.33 -6.73
C GLU A 254 -4.70 20.76 -6.15
N VAL A 255 -3.62 21.54 -6.15
CA VAL A 255 -2.36 21.18 -5.52
C VAL A 255 -2.27 21.77 -4.11
N ASN A 256 -1.52 21.10 -3.26
CA ASN A 256 -1.16 21.60 -1.94
C ASN A 256 0.06 22.52 -2.09
N GLU A 257 -0.15 23.84 -2.06
CA GLU A 257 0.91 24.84 -2.28
C GLU A 257 2.05 24.72 -1.27
N THR A 258 1.75 24.38 -0.01
CA THR A 258 2.78 24.25 1.05
C THR A 258 3.66 23.02 0.91
N LYS A 259 3.20 22.00 0.19
CA LYS A 259 3.93 20.76 -0.08
C LYS A 259 4.43 20.64 -1.51
N THR A 260 3.95 21.50 -2.41
CA THR A 260 4.42 21.59 -3.79
C THR A 260 5.65 22.50 -3.81
N ILE A 261 6.80 21.90 -4.03
CA ILE A 261 8.10 22.55 -3.90
C ILE A 261 8.92 22.39 -5.17
N SER A 262 9.75 23.36 -5.46
CA SER A 262 10.82 23.33 -6.46
C SER A 262 12.15 23.62 -5.79
N GLY A 263 13.26 23.19 -6.37
CA GLY A 263 14.58 23.43 -5.82
C GLY A 263 15.69 22.75 -6.61
N GLU A 264 16.88 22.79 -6.06
CA GLU A 264 18.07 22.15 -6.61
C GLU A 264 18.32 20.78 -5.97
N THR A 265 18.78 19.82 -6.76
CA THR A 265 19.03 18.45 -6.29
C THR A 265 20.16 18.37 -5.26
N GLU A 266 21.07 19.34 -5.24
CA GLU A 266 22.15 19.43 -4.24
C GLU A 266 21.61 19.60 -2.82
N ASN A 267 20.48 20.29 -2.66
CA ASN A 267 19.82 20.49 -1.37
C ASN A 267 19.00 19.27 -0.92
N GLY A 268 18.93 18.23 -1.75
CA GLY A 268 18.21 17.01 -1.50
C GLY A 268 16.76 17.04 -2.00
N VAL A 269 16.37 15.99 -2.72
CA VAL A 269 15.03 15.79 -3.29
C VAL A 269 14.21 14.89 -2.39
N PRO A 270 13.20 15.41 -1.65
CA PRO A 270 12.39 14.60 -0.76
C PRO A 270 11.24 13.91 -1.54
N PHE A 271 11.34 12.59 -1.76
CA PHE A 271 10.30 11.82 -2.44
C PHE A 271 10.15 10.41 -1.87
N LEU A 272 8.92 9.92 -1.71
CA LEU A 272 8.57 8.59 -1.22
C LEU A 272 9.33 8.19 0.07
N GLY A 273 9.49 9.11 1.02
CA GLY A 273 10.18 8.87 2.28
C GLY A 273 11.70 8.92 2.22
N TYR A 274 12.27 8.96 1.02
CA TYR A 274 13.70 9.18 0.80
C TYR A 274 14.06 10.66 0.65
N ILE A 275 15.34 10.95 0.76
CA ILE A 275 15.96 12.22 0.34
C ILE A 275 17.11 11.85 -0.60
N PHE A 276 16.98 12.21 -1.86
CA PHE A 276 17.98 11.95 -2.88
C PHE A 276 18.93 13.15 -2.99
N PHE A 277 20.18 12.95 -2.69
CA PHE A 277 21.27 13.87 -2.97
C PHE A 277 22.10 13.35 -4.12
N ARG A 278 22.86 14.21 -4.78
CA ARG A 278 23.72 13.83 -5.91
C ARG A 278 24.72 12.71 -5.57
N ASN A 279 25.20 12.64 -4.34
CA ASN A 279 26.24 11.69 -3.90
C ASN A 279 25.76 10.65 -2.89
N ARG A 280 24.52 10.76 -2.39
CA ARG A 280 23.97 9.84 -1.39
C ARG A 280 22.45 9.80 -1.42
N ILE A 281 21.90 8.70 -0.94
CA ILE A 281 20.47 8.54 -0.70
C ILE A 281 20.26 8.31 0.78
N SER A 282 19.54 9.20 1.40
CA SER A 282 19.17 9.15 2.82
C SER A 282 17.66 8.95 2.96
N ILE A 283 17.17 8.93 4.18
CA ILE A 283 15.75 8.87 4.50
C ILE A 283 15.31 10.16 5.20
N ARG A 284 14.02 10.43 5.20
CA ARG A 284 13.48 11.58 5.93
C ARG A 284 13.63 11.37 7.44
N PRO A 285 13.95 12.43 8.21
CA PRO A 285 14.03 12.35 9.68
C PRO A 285 12.77 11.79 10.32
N SER A 286 11.59 12.12 9.79
CA SER A 286 10.31 11.59 10.28
C SER A 286 10.17 10.07 10.14
N ALA A 287 10.84 9.45 9.16
CA ALA A 287 10.84 7.99 8.98
C ALA A 287 11.80 7.31 9.99
N GLU A 288 12.92 7.98 10.30
CA GLU A 288 13.85 7.56 11.35
C GLU A 288 13.17 7.60 12.72
N GLU A 289 12.60 8.76 13.11
CA GLU A 289 11.87 8.91 14.37
C GLU A 289 10.75 7.86 14.54
N LYS A 290 10.11 7.48 13.45
CA LYS A 290 9.00 6.56 13.50
C LYS A 290 9.45 5.13 13.82
N ILE A 291 10.54 4.66 13.20
CA ILE A 291 11.09 3.34 13.53
C ILE A 291 11.65 3.31 14.95
N GLU A 292 12.29 4.40 15.40
CA GLU A 292 12.79 4.54 16.78
C GLU A 292 11.65 4.41 17.80
N LYS A 293 10.56 5.16 17.60
CA LYS A 293 9.36 5.10 18.44
C LYS A 293 8.73 3.71 18.44
N SER A 294 8.66 3.06 17.27
CA SER A 294 8.12 1.70 17.13
C SER A 294 8.94 0.67 17.90
N ILE A 295 10.27 0.81 17.89
CA ILE A 295 11.17 -0.05 18.67
C ILE A 295 11.00 0.23 20.17
N GLU A 296 11.01 1.50 20.59
CA GLU A 296 10.82 1.88 22.01
C GLU A 296 9.48 1.36 22.57
N GLU A 297 8.42 1.42 21.78
CA GLU A 297 7.10 0.86 22.16
C GLU A 297 7.17 -0.63 22.52
N LEU A 298 7.95 -1.44 21.79
CA LEU A 298 8.15 -2.86 22.13
C LEU A 298 8.81 -3.04 23.50
N PHE A 299 9.81 -2.22 23.83
CA PHE A 299 10.45 -2.26 25.15
C PHE A 299 9.48 -1.85 26.26
N ARG A 300 8.68 -0.80 26.03
CA ARG A 300 7.62 -0.38 26.97
C ARG A 300 6.57 -1.48 27.19
N LEU A 301 6.14 -2.14 26.11
CA LEU A 301 5.19 -3.25 26.18
C LEU A 301 5.76 -4.42 26.99
N ARG A 302 7.03 -4.80 26.76
CA ARG A 302 7.69 -5.85 27.55
C ARG A 302 7.69 -5.51 29.04
N LYS A 303 8.08 -4.29 29.40
CA LYS A 303 8.13 -3.83 30.81
C LYS A 303 6.74 -3.83 31.44
N LYS A 304 5.71 -3.34 30.73
CA LYS A 304 4.34 -3.16 31.23
C LYS A 304 3.55 -4.48 31.27
N MET A 305 3.61 -5.27 30.22
CA MET A 305 2.75 -6.46 30.01
C MET A 305 3.45 -7.78 30.33
N LYS A 306 4.72 -7.76 30.74
CA LYS A 306 5.52 -8.95 31.09
C LYS A 306 5.47 -10.06 30.02
N ILE A 307 5.43 -9.67 28.73
CA ILE A 307 5.47 -10.65 27.63
C ILE A 307 6.75 -11.49 27.72
N SER A 308 6.67 -12.74 27.28
CA SER A 308 7.83 -13.66 27.31
C SER A 308 9.01 -13.08 26.52
N GLU A 309 10.21 -13.44 26.94
CA GLU A 309 11.44 -12.99 26.28
C GLU A 309 11.46 -13.45 24.81
N GLN A 310 11.08 -14.69 24.53
CA GLN A 310 11.05 -15.25 23.18
C GLN A 310 10.11 -14.45 22.27
N LEU A 311 8.90 -14.09 22.74
CA LEU A 311 7.94 -13.31 21.98
C LEU A 311 8.46 -11.90 21.73
N PHE A 312 9.08 -11.27 22.73
CA PHE A 312 9.67 -9.94 22.59
C PHE A 312 10.79 -9.94 21.54
N ILE A 313 11.73 -10.89 21.61
CA ILE A 313 12.84 -11.01 20.67
C ILE A 313 12.31 -11.24 19.25
N TRP A 314 11.32 -12.11 19.09
CA TRP A 314 10.71 -12.37 17.79
C TRP A 314 10.09 -11.11 17.18
N LYS A 315 9.31 -10.36 17.98
CA LYS A 315 8.73 -9.07 17.54
C LYS A 315 9.79 -8.02 17.23
N LEU A 316 10.81 -7.91 18.05
CA LEU A 316 11.92 -6.96 17.83
C LEU A 316 12.69 -7.32 16.54
N ASN A 317 12.98 -8.60 16.33
CA ASN A 317 13.62 -9.07 15.11
C ASN A 317 12.74 -8.81 13.86
N LEU A 318 11.42 -8.89 13.95
CA LEU A 318 10.51 -8.49 12.89
C LEU A 318 10.59 -6.99 12.60
N ARG A 319 10.71 -6.13 13.62
CA ARG A 319 10.89 -4.67 13.41
C ARG A 319 12.22 -4.36 12.74
N ILE A 320 13.30 -5.03 13.16
CA ILE A 320 14.64 -4.81 12.62
C ILE A 320 14.78 -5.34 11.20
N ALA A 321 14.30 -6.56 10.94
CA ALA A 321 14.56 -7.24 9.68
C ALA A 321 13.42 -7.15 8.66
N GLY A 322 12.22 -6.81 9.11
CA GLY A 322 11.04 -7.10 8.30
C GLY A 322 10.81 -8.60 8.14
N CYS A 323 9.98 -8.98 7.19
CA CYS A 323 9.76 -10.39 6.84
C CYS A 323 9.37 -10.57 5.37
N ILE A 324 9.53 -11.81 4.89
CA ILE A 324 8.95 -12.28 3.64
C ILE A 324 7.75 -13.15 3.99
N LEU A 325 6.57 -12.84 3.41
CA LEU A 325 5.32 -13.58 3.58
C LEU A 325 4.56 -13.57 2.26
N ASP A 326 4.08 -14.72 1.80
CA ASP A 326 3.43 -14.90 0.49
C ASP A 326 4.30 -14.34 -0.65
N SER A 327 5.61 -14.59 -0.61
CA SER A 327 6.63 -14.09 -1.55
C SER A 327 6.77 -12.57 -1.61
N LYS A 328 6.11 -11.83 -0.71
CA LYS A 328 6.19 -10.37 -0.61
C LYS A 328 7.08 -9.97 0.55
N LYS A 329 7.74 -8.84 0.37
CA LYS A 329 8.70 -8.27 1.32
C LYS A 329 8.03 -7.16 2.11
N TYR A 330 8.08 -7.23 3.44
CA TYR A 330 7.42 -6.29 4.35
C TYR A 330 8.39 -5.75 5.38
N GLY A 331 8.22 -4.49 5.75
CA GLY A 331 8.93 -3.83 6.83
C GLY A 331 9.90 -2.75 6.38
N TRP A 332 10.29 -1.94 7.35
CA TRP A 332 11.06 -0.73 7.17
C TRP A 332 12.39 -0.94 6.41
N MET A 333 13.15 -1.99 6.75
CA MET A 333 14.42 -2.30 6.06
C MET A 333 14.24 -2.69 4.60
N PHE A 334 13.17 -3.42 4.26
CA PHE A 334 12.87 -3.74 2.87
C PHE A 334 12.47 -2.49 2.08
N TYR A 335 11.69 -1.61 2.70
CA TYR A 335 11.27 -0.35 2.07
C TYR A 335 12.46 0.56 1.79
N TYR A 336 13.33 0.77 2.79
CA TYR A 336 14.49 1.67 2.71
C TYR A 336 15.79 1.01 2.25
N SER A 337 15.72 -0.17 1.64
CA SER A 337 16.92 -0.92 1.22
C SER A 337 17.76 -0.24 0.14
N GLN A 338 17.26 0.81 -0.51
CA GLN A 338 18.02 1.56 -1.52
C GLN A 338 18.76 2.78 -0.97
N MET A 339 18.70 3.04 0.33
CA MET A 339 19.54 4.08 0.93
C MET A 339 21.02 3.72 0.83
N THR A 340 21.85 4.75 0.70
CA THR A 340 23.33 4.62 0.72
C THR A 340 23.95 5.24 1.97
N ASP A 341 23.19 6.03 2.70
CA ASP A 341 23.60 6.62 3.98
C ASP A 341 23.39 5.60 5.12
N LEU A 342 24.44 4.82 5.39
CA LEU A 342 24.39 3.77 6.40
C LEU A 342 24.54 4.27 7.84
N LYS A 343 24.84 5.55 8.07
CA LYS A 343 24.98 6.12 9.41
C LYS A 343 23.74 5.90 10.26
N ILE A 344 22.58 6.01 9.63
CA ILE A 344 21.28 5.78 10.25
C ILE A 344 21.16 4.35 10.80
N LEU A 345 21.67 3.35 10.08
CA LEU A 345 21.60 1.95 10.50
C LEU A 345 22.50 1.66 11.70
N PHE A 346 23.68 2.28 11.75
CA PHE A 346 24.55 2.20 12.92
C PHE A 346 23.92 2.88 14.13
N HIS A 347 23.27 4.02 13.93
CA HIS A 347 22.52 4.70 14.97
C HIS A 347 21.38 3.82 15.52
N LEU A 348 20.58 3.19 14.66
CA LEU A 348 19.49 2.30 15.07
C LEU A 348 20.01 1.06 15.81
N ASP A 349 21.13 0.48 15.39
CA ASP A 349 21.75 -0.64 16.09
C ASP A 349 22.22 -0.21 17.51
N TRP A 350 22.83 0.97 17.63
CA TRP A 350 23.21 1.56 18.92
C TRP A 350 21.99 1.86 19.80
N LEU A 351 20.92 2.39 19.22
CA LEU A 351 19.67 2.72 19.92
C LEU A 351 19.01 1.48 20.52
N VAL A 352 18.96 0.37 19.79
CA VAL A 352 18.47 -0.90 20.31
C VAL A 352 19.30 -1.36 21.52
N GLU A 353 20.63 -1.27 21.46
CA GLU A 353 21.51 -1.61 22.59
C GLU A 353 21.32 -0.66 23.77
N HIS A 354 21.12 0.63 23.50
CA HIS A 354 20.79 1.63 24.51
C HIS A 354 19.47 1.29 25.22
N PHE A 355 18.42 0.87 24.51
CA PHE A 355 17.16 0.49 25.11
C PHE A 355 17.28 -0.77 25.99
N PHE A 356 18.06 -1.77 25.62
CA PHE A 356 18.31 -2.91 26.50
C PHE A 356 18.89 -2.45 27.86
N ARG A 357 19.89 -1.57 27.84
CA ARG A 357 20.48 -0.99 29.06
C ARG A 357 19.47 -0.15 29.85
N ARG A 358 18.75 0.77 29.17
CA ARG A 358 17.78 1.70 29.78
C ARG A 358 16.62 0.99 30.47
N TYR A 359 16.16 -0.11 29.89
CA TYR A 359 15.02 -0.87 30.41
C TYR A 359 15.46 -2.00 31.36
N GLY A 360 16.76 -2.21 31.54
CA GLY A 360 17.31 -3.24 32.45
C GLY A 360 17.09 -4.68 31.94
N PHE A 361 17.12 -4.88 30.62
CA PHE A 361 16.99 -6.20 30.01
C PHE A 361 18.37 -6.69 29.51
N GLU A 362 18.63 -7.99 29.66
CA GLU A 362 19.80 -8.59 29.04
C GLU A 362 19.62 -8.67 27.53
N LYS A 363 20.72 -8.43 26.80
CA LYS A 363 20.74 -8.55 25.34
C LYS A 363 20.73 -10.03 24.94
N PRO A 364 19.72 -10.50 24.23
CA PRO A 364 19.60 -11.91 23.90
C PRO A 364 20.57 -12.34 22.80
N LYS A 365 20.98 -13.61 22.83
CA LYS A 365 21.64 -14.26 21.70
C LYS A 365 20.64 -14.34 20.54
N GLY A 366 21.06 -14.00 19.31
CA GLY A 366 20.20 -14.08 18.11
C GLY A 366 19.42 -12.81 17.78
N LEU A 367 19.69 -11.71 18.50
CA LEU A 367 19.18 -10.39 18.10
C LEU A 367 19.77 -9.97 16.75
N LYS A 368 18.90 -9.57 15.82
CA LYS A 368 19.31 -9.08 14.51
C LYS A 368 19.84 -7.67 14.61
N LYS A 369 20.63 -7.26 13.59
CA LYS A 369 21.21 -5.92 13.48
C LYS A 369 20.78 -5.30 12.15
N PHE A 370 20.43 -4.01 12.15
CA PHE A 370 20.03 -3.26 10.96
C PHE A 370 21.09 -3.28 9.87
N VAL A 371 22.35 -3.01 10.23
CA VAL A 371 23.47 -3.02 9.27
C VAL A 371 23.60 -4.39 8.59
N ARG A 372 23.53 -5.49 9.35
CA ARG A 372 23.62 -6.83 8.75
C ARG A 372 22.40 -7.17 7.89
N VAL A 373 21.20 -6.81 8.34
CA VAL A 373 19.97 -6.99 7.56
C VAL A 373 20.04 -6.26 6.23
N TYR A 374 20.54 -5.01 6.22
CA TYR A 374 20.75 -4.24 5.00
C TYR A 374 21.64 -4.97 4.00
N HIS A 375 22.80 -5.48 4.44
CA HIS A 375 23.70 -6.22 3.56
C HIS A 375 23.07 -7.53 3.05
N GLU A 376 22.30 -8.23 3.86
CA GLU A 376 21.59 -9.44 3.44
C GLU A 376 20.48 -9.13 2.42
N ILE A 377 19.73 -8.02 2.59
CA ILE A 377 18.71 -7.59 1.64
C ILE A 377 19.33 -7.17 0.31
N THR A 378 20.43 -6.44 0.34
CA THR A 378 21.04 -5.88 -0.87
C THR A 378 21.87 -6.90 -1.65
N LYS A 379 22.50 -7.88 -0.98
CA LYS A 379 23.42 -8.83 -1.61
C LYS A 379 22.89 -10.26 -1.72
N ASN A 380 22.06 -10.72 -0.77
CA ASN A 380 21.77 -12.16 -0.59
C ASN A 380 20.28 -12.46 -0.34
N VAL A 381 19.35 -11.63 -0.74
CA VAL A 381 17.93 -11.71 -0.33
C VAL A 381 17.29 -13.09 -0.57
N SER A 382 17.66 -13.78 -1.67
CA SER A 382 17.08 -15.08 -2.05
C SER A 382 17.65 -16.27 -1.25
N SER A 383 18.93 -16.18 -0.85
CA SER A 383 19.68 -17.27 -0.19
C SER A 383 19.92 -17.03 1.29
N SER A 384 19.59 -15.86 1.80
CA SER A 384 19.85 -15.49 3.19
C SER A 384 19.08 -16.36 4.19
N LYS A 385 19.82 -16.94 5.11
CA LYS A 385 19.26 -17.57 6.34
C LYS A 385 19.10 -16.58 7.48
N TYR A 386 19.59 -15.36 7.31
CA TYR A 386 19.52 -14.31 8.33
C TYR A 386 18.21 -13.54 8.27
N LEU A 387 17.61 -13.37 7.08
CA LEU A 387 16.33 -12.70 6.92
C LEU A 387 15.18 -13.61 7.42
N ILE A 388 14.10 -12.98 7.89
CA ILE A 388 12.91 -13.69 8.33
C ILE A 388 12.06 -14.01 7.10
N ASN A 389 11.99 -15.29 6.74
CA ASN A 389 11.16 -15.79 5.66
C ASN A 389 10.07 -16.72 6.23
N ALA A 390 8.88 -16.16 6.44
CA ALA A 390 7.76 -16.87 7.02
C ALA A 390 7.23 -18.00 6.11
N ASP A 391 7.46 -17.90 4.80
CA ASP A 391 7.06 -18.92 3.83
C ASP A 391 7.87 -20.22 3.99
N LYS A 392 9.09 -20.12 4.55
CA LYS A 392 10.01 -21.24 4.75
C LYS A 392 9.92 -21.87 6.15
N TYR A 393 9.08 -21.36 7.04
CA TYR A 393 8.97 -21.89 8.38
C TYR A 393 8.36 -23.29 8.39
N SER A 394 9.02 -24.22 9.09
CA SER A 394 8.49 -25.55 9.38
C SER A 394 7.24 -25.46 10.29
N ASN A 395 6.44 -26.51 10.35
CA ASN A 395 5.29 -26.55 11.25
C ASN A 395 5.70 -26.48 12.73
N GLU A 396 6.87 -26.98 13.09
CA GLU A 396 7.43 -26.88 14.44
C GLU A 396 7.78 -25.44 14.80
N GLU A 397 8.42 -24.69 13.87
CA GLU A 397 8.75 -23.28 14.06
C GLU A 397 7.48 -22.44 14.19
N LYS A 398 6.46 -22.68 13.34
CA LYS A 398 5.15 -22.03 13.43
C LYS A 398 4.48 -22.30 14.76
N LEU A 399 4.47 -23.57 15.21
CA LEU A 399 3.90 -23.95 16.50
C LEU A 399 4.62 -23.28 17.67
N LYS A 400 5.95 -23.21 17.63
CA LYS A 400 6.75 -22.53 18.67
C LYS A 400 6.39 -21.07 18.81
N ILE A 401 6.22 -20.37 17.67
CA ILE A 401 5.81 -18.95 17.67
C ILE A 401 4.40 -18.80 18.24
N LEU A 402 3.45 -19.63 17.78
CA LEU A 402 2.07 -19.61 18.27
C LEU A 402 1.97 -19.92 19.76
N SER A 403 2.73 -20.92 20.25
CA SER A 403 2.78 -21.27 21.67
C SER A 403 3.31 -20.13 22.54
N ASN A 404 4.27 -19.34 22.03
CA ASN A 404 4.76 -18.15 22.73
C ASN A 404 3.74 -17.01 22.78
N ILE A 405 2.78 -16.96 21.85
CA ILE A 405 1.75 -15.91 21.75
C ILE A 405 0.51 -16.28 22.53
N TYR A 406 0.04 -17.51 22.41
CA TYR A 406 -1.26 -17.97 22.90
C TYR A 406 -1.18 -18.94 24.08
N GLY A 407 0.03 -19.39 24.49
CA GLY A 407 0.25 -20.39 25.52
C GLY A 407 0.31 -21.83 24.97
N GLN A 408 1.10 -22.70 25.64
CA GLN A 408 1.36 -24.06 25.17
C GLN A 408 0.15 -25.01 25.19
N SER A 409 -0.85 -24.73 26.02
CA SER A 409 -2.00 -25.64 26.26
C SER A 409 -3.08 -25.58 25.15
N ASN A 410 -2.97 -24.66 24.20
CA ASN A 410 -4.05 -24.40 23.26
C ASN A 410 -3.89 -25.03 21.87
N PHE A 411 -2.84 -25.84 21.65
CA PHE A 411 -2.56 -26.39 20.33
C PHE A 411 -2.38 -27.91 20.36
N ASN A 412 -3.23 -28.62 19.64
CA ASN A 412 -2.98 -30.02 19.32
C ASN A 412 -1.96 -30.09 18.17
N ARG A 413 -0.82 -30.78 18.38
CA ARG A 413 0.28 -30.87 17.40
C ARG A 413 -0.12 -31.56 16.09
N GLU A 414 -1.24 -32.24 16.07
CA GLU A 414 -1.72 -33.03 14.92
C GLU A 414 -2.51 -32.18 13.89
N ASP A 415 -3.01 -31.01 14.26
CA ASP A 415 -3.80 -30.19 13.32
C ASP A 415 -2.92 -29.19 12.57
N GLN A 416 -2.18 -29.68 11.56
CA GLN A 416 -1.29 -28.88 10.71
C GLN A 416 -2.01 -27.74 9.97
N ASN A 417 -3.27 -27.96 9.59
CA ASN A 417 -4.07 -26.94 8.89
C ASN A 417 -4.42 -25.77 9.82
N LEU A 418 -4.82 -26.07 11.06
CA LEU A 418 -5.13 -25.04 12.05
C LEU A 418 -3.88 -24.22 12.41
N ILE A 419 -2.73 -24.87 12.58
CA ILE A 419 -1.44 -24.22 12.84
C ILE A 419 -1.11 -23.24 11.70
N ALA A 420 -1.24 -23.66 10.45
CA ALA A 420 -0.97 -22.80 9.29
C ALA A 420 -1.91 -21.59 9.23
N ILE A 421 -3.20 -21.78 9.46
CA ILE A 421 -4.21 -20.71 9.46
C ILE A 421 -3.93 -19.68 10.56
N LEU A 422 -3.67 -20.14 11.80
CA LEU A 422 -3.41 -19.27 12.93
C LEU A 422 -2.08 -18.53 12.79
N PHE A 423 -1.06 -19.22 12.28
CA PHE A 423 0.23 -18.60 12.00
C PHE A 423 0.11 -17.49 10.96
N ASN A 424 -0.56 -17.75 9.84
CA ASN A 424 -0.79 -16.74 8.79
C ASN A 424 -1.59 -15.57 9.34
N ALA A 425 -2.66 -15.79 10.10
CA ALA A 425 -3.44 -14.73 10.73
C ALA A 425 -2.58 -13.88 11.68
N THR A 426 -1.66 -14.51 12.41
CA THR A 426 -0.72 -13.84 13.31
C THR A 426 0.30 -13.01 12.52
N MET A 427 0.90 -13.60 11.49
CA MET A 427 1.84 -12.90 10.62
C MET A 427 1.20 -11.70 9.92
N PHE A 428 -0.03 -11.83 9.43
CA PHE A 428 -0.75 -10.69 8.83
C PHE A 428 -0.94 -9.52 9.82
N LYS A 429 -1.21 -9.80 11.10
CA LYS A 429 -1.28 -8.74 12.13
C LYS A 429 0.07 -8.05 12.35
N GLU A 430 1.15 -8.82 12.39
CA GLU A 430 2.50 -8.24 12.53
C GLU A 430 2.91 -7.48 11.27
N VAL A 431 2.60 -7.99 10.06
CA VAL A 431 2.81 -7.28 8.80
C VAL A 431 2.08 -5.93 8.78
N GLN A 432 0.83 -5.86 9.24
CA GLN A 432 0.12 -4.57 9.34
C GLN A 432 0.85 -3.57 10.24
N ARG A 433 1.49 -4.04 11.32
CA ARG A 433 2.31 -3.19 12.19
C ARG A 433 3.60 -2.74 11.51
N LEU A 434 4.26 -3.63 10.75
CA LEU A 434 5.45 -3.28 9.97
C LEU A 434 5.13 -2.25 8.88
N GLU A 435 3.99 -2.40 8.22
CA GLU A 435 3.51 -1.44 7.21
C GLU A 435 3.14 -0.09 7.85
N TYR A 436 2.60 -0.10 9.07
CA TYR A 436 2.33 1.14 9.80
C TYR A 436 3.60 1.96 10.05
N ASP A 437 4.75 1.31 10.27
CA ASP A 437 6.05 1.99 10.45
C ASP A 437 6.52 2.70 9.18
N ILE A 438 6.00 2.30 8.01
CA ILE A 438 6.33 2.87 6.71
C ILE A 438 5.29 3.93 6.27
N GLN A 439 4.02 3.76 6.63
CA GLN A 439 2.91 4.63 6.20
C GLN A 439 3.06 6.08 6.70
N ASN A 440 2.67 7.05 5.88
CA ASN A 440 2.64 8.51 6.05
C ASN A 440 3.81 9.25 5.39
N PHE A 441 3.98 9.06 4.09
CA PHE A 441 4.97 9.81 3.29
C PHE A 441 4.38 10.99 2.50
N SER A 442 3.05 11.19 2.52
CA SER A 442 2.38 12.34 1.89
C SER A 442 2.02 13.40 2.91
#